data_a79b75e21182727f33aa9b7ff846ece5
#
_entry.id   a79b75e21182727f33aa9b7ff846ece5
#
_cell.length_a   1.000
_cell.length_b   1.000
_cell.length_c   1.000
_cell.angle_alpha   90.00
_cell.angle_beta   90.00
_cell.angle_gamma   90.00
#
_symmetry.space_group_name_H-M   'P 1'
#
loop_
_entity.id
_entity.type
_entity.pdbx_description
1 polymer ?
#
loop_
_entity_poly.entity_id
_entity_poly.type
_entity_poly.pdbx_seq_one_letter_code
_entity_poly.pdbx_strand_id
1 'polypeptide(L)'
;RTLINADHSSTCGGHINISHAKYSPDELFEGMCGFVPLLYSMYEHRLDKTYSQAKKKYEYFYTRDKYSSFYIKNNRVELRLPPAVKSVRNLLWRRDLMRIIMTNINASEIDVLKMIVNQKSKLYKHLRVIYTQSEVLSKIEKFIMYSKMYNNKVIEPICIKHIKCDGLHDSINQ
;
A
#
# COMPACT_ATOMS: atom_id res chain seq x y z
N ARG A 1 -0.90 -25.43 16.33
CA ARG A 1 0.44 -25.10 16.89
C ARG A 1 0.79 -23.70 16.41
N THR A 2 0.78 -22.73 17.33
CA THR A 2 1.24 -21.36 17.09
C THR A 2 2.76 -21.40 16.97
N LEU A 3 3.28 -21.36 15.75
CA LEU A 3 4.71 -21.43 15.46
C LEU A 3 5.45 -20.10 15.68
N ILE A 4 4.78 -19.05 16.15
CA ILE A 4 5.38 -17.73 16.31
C ILE A 4 4.99 -17.19 17.68
N ASN A 5 5.84 -17.40 18.66
CA ASN A 5 5.90 -16.55 19.86
C ASN A 5 6.56 -15.21 19.47
N ALA A 6 5.90 -14.43 18.62
CA ALA A 6 6.35 -13.08 18.37
C ALA A 6 5.90 -12.21 19.55
N ASP A 7 6.83 -11.46 20.10
CA ASP A 7 6.49 -10.39 21.02
C ASP A 7 5.53 -9.43 20.29
N HIS A 8 4.29 -9.37 20.75
CA HIS A 8 3.23 -8.57 20.18
C HIS A 8 3.18 -7.16 20.76
N SER A 9 4.29 -6.68 21.31
CA SER A 9 4.36 -5.30 21.79
C SER A 9 3.99 -4.33 20.66
N SER A 10 3.36 -3.23 20.99
CA SER A 10 2.97 -2.18 20.03
C SER A 10 4.16 -1.57 19.30
N THR A 11 5.37 -1.83 19.77
CA THR A 11 6.65 -1.37 19.19
C THR A 11 7.19 -2.31 18.13
N CYS A 12 6.76 -3.59 18.10
CA CYS A 12 7.22 -4.55 17.09
C CYS A 12 6.55 -4.31 15.74
N GLY A 13 7.35 -4.04 14.71
CA GLY A 13 6.94 -3.97 13.32
C GLY A 13 7.21 -5.29 12.59
N GLY A 14 6.38 -5.61 11.60
CA GLY A 14 6.64 -6.67 10.64
C GLY A 14 7.26 -6.09 9.37
N HIS A 15 8.56 -6.19 9.20
CA HIS A 15 9.20 -5.71 7.97
C HIS A 15 9.00 -6.73 6.84
N ILE A 16 8.75 -6.22 5.63
CA ILE A 16 8.73 -7.02 4.41
C ILE A 16 9.92 -6.59 3.56
N ASN A 17 10.84 -7.53 3.32
CA ASN A 17 11.96 -7.31 2.41
C ASN A 17 11.54 -7.74 1.01
N ILE A 18 11.75 -6.86 0.03
CA ILE A 18 11.40 -7.05 -1.36
C ILE A 18 12.67 -6.90 -2.18
N SER A 19 13.00 -7.91 -2.97
CA SER A 19 14.09 -7.90 -3.95
C SER A 19 13.61 -8.51 -5.26
N HIS A 20 14.24 -8.14 -6.36
CA HIS A 20 13.91 -8.66 -7.66
C HIS A 20 15.17 -8.87 -8.49
N ALA A 21 15.23 -9.96 -9.28
CA ALA A 21 16.44 -10.32 -10.05
C ALA A 21 16.78 -9.32 -11.17
N LYS A 22 15.77 -8.58 -11.67
CA LYS A 22 15.92 -7.67 -12.83
C LYS A 22 16.00 -6.19 -12.46
N TYR A 23 15.65 -5.83 -11.22
CA TYR A 23 15.57 -4.43 -10.79
C TYR A 23 16.55 -4.18 -9.66
N SER A 24 17.28 -3.10 -9.75
CA SER A 24 17.98 -2.52 -8.59
C SER A 24 16.97 -2.10 -7.51
N PRO A 25 17.37 -1.93 -6.26
CA PRO A 25 16.46 -1.47 -5.21
C PRO A 25 15.80 -0.11 -5.50
N ASP A 26 16.53 0.80 -6.15
CA ASP A 26 15.99 2.11 -6.52
C ASP A 26 14.92 1.98 -7.63
N GLU A 27 15.19 1.23 -8.70
CA GLU A 27 14.23 0.92 -9.76
C GLU A 27 13.01 0.19 -9.22
N LEU A 28 13.25 -0.77 -8.31
CA LEU A 28 12.18 -1.53 -7.66
C LEU A 28 11.26 -0.61 -6.85
N PHE A 29 11.84 0.28 -6.05
CA PHE A 29 11.06 1.24 -5.26
C PHE A 29 10.34 2.22 -6.18
N GLU A 30 11.00 2.75 -7.22
CA GLU A 30 10.37 3.64 -8.19
C GLU A 30 9.17 3.00 -8.88
N GLY A 31 9.31 1.75 -9.31
CA GLY A 31 8.21 0.99 -9.91
C GLY A 31 7.05 0.72 -8.94
N MET A 32 7.30 0.73 -7.63
CA MET A 32 6.27 0.57 -6.59
C MET A 32 5.60 1.89 -6.19
N CYS A 33 6.11 3.04 -6.61
CA CYS A 33 5.68 4.36 -6.14
C CYS A 33 4.17 4.60 -6.29
N GLY A 34 3.53 4.09 -7.34
CA GLY A 34 2.08 4.22 -7.51
C GLY A 34 1.24 3.56 -6.41
N PHE A 35 1.81 2.57 -5.71
CA PHE A 35 1.14 1.87 -4.61
C PHE A 35 1.40 2.49 -3.23
N VAL A 36 2.35 3.43 -3.08
CA VAL A 36 2.71 4.02 -1.79
C VAL A 36 1.50 4.67 -1.10
N PRO A 37 0.66 5.47 -1.78
CA PRO A 37 -0.53 6.05 -1.15
C PRO A 37 -1.53 5.00 -0.65
N LEU A 38 -1.67 3.86 -1.35
CA LEU A 38 -2.50 2.75 -0.88
C LEU A 38 -1.92 2.15 0.40
N LEU A 39 -0.62 1.88 0.43
CA LEU A 39 0.03 1.32 1.61
C LEU A 39 -0.05 2.29 2.81
N TYR A 40 0.05 3.59 2.58
CA TYR A 40 -0.20 4.61 3.60
C TYR A 40 -1.65 4.54 4.12
N SER A 41 -2.63 4.47 3.24
CA SER A 41 -4.04 4.37 3.64
C SER A 41 -4.35 3.10 4.44
N MET A 42 -3.68 2.00 4.13
CA MET A 42 -3.86 0.71 4.82
C MET A 42 -3.23 0.67 6.21
N TYR A 43 -2.08 1.33 6.35
CA TYR A 43 -1.27 1.29 7.57
C TYR A 43 -1.17 2.66 8.26
N GLU A 44 -2.16 3.51 8.10
CA GLU A 44 -2.19 4.89 8.61
C GLU A 44 -1.79 4.99 10.09
N HIS A 45 -2.28 4.08 10.93
CA HIS A 45 -1.96 4.03 12.36
C HIS A 45 -0.47 3.78 12.66
N ARG A 46 0.34 3.53 11.64
CA ARG A 46 1.78 3.31 11.73
C ARG A 46 2.61 4.50 11.23
N LEU A 47 2.00 5.43 10.52
CA LEU A 47 2.73 6.52 9.84
C LEU A 47 3.36 7.52 10.81
N ASP A 48 2.79 7.67 12.01
CA ASP A 48 3.31 8.57 13.06
C ASP A 48 4.32 7.88 13.98
N LYS A 49 4.65 6.62 13.73
CA LYS A 49 5.60 5.88 14.57
C LYS A 49 7.05 6.17 14.13
N THR A 50 7.95 6.22 15.10
CA THR A 50 9.38 6.54 14.90
C THR A 50 10.03 5.73 13.78
N TYR A 51 9.61 4.48 13.55
CA TYR A 51 10.26 3.55 12.63
C TYR A 51 9.49 3.32 11.32
N SER A 52 8.47 4.11 11.02
CA SER A 52 7.66 3.94 9.81
C SER A 52 7.06 5.25 9.30
N GLN A 53 7.80 6.35 9.43
CA GLN A 53 7.35 7.68 9.04
C GLN A 53 7.03 7.77 7.55
N ALA A 54 5.90 8.41 7.24
CA ALA A 54 5.57 8.77 5.87
C ALA A 54 6.52 9.85 5.37
N LYS A 55 6.96 9.71 4.13
CA LYS A 55 7.84 10.67 3.46
C LYS A 55 7.24 11.04 2.09
N LYS A 56 7.65 12.17 1.54
CA LYS A 56 7.39 12.51 0.14
C LYS A 56 8.26 11.63 -0.78
N LYS A 57 7.82 11.47 -2.04
CA LYS A 57 8.51 10.57 -2.99
C LYS A 57 10.01 10.84 -3.08
N TYR A 58 10.41 12.08 -3.25
CA TYR A 58 11.82 12.44 -3.41
C TYR A 58 12.67 12.15 -2.17
N GLU A 59 12.11 12.26 -0.96
CA GLU A 59 12.86 12.07 0.28
C GLU A 59 13.39 10.65 0.43
N TYR A 60 12.70 9.64 -0.13
CA TYR A 60 13.17 8.25 -0.06
C TYR A 60 14.47 8.02 -0.81
N PHE A 61 14.66 8.71 -1.94
CA PHE A 61 15.87 8.57 -2.75
C PHE A 61 17.06 9.35 -2.17
N TYR A 62 16.80 10.50 -1.55
CA TYR A 62 17.87 11.36 -1.04
C TYR A 62 18.32 11.00 0.38
N THR A 63 17.39 10.69 1.28
CA THR A 63 17.74 10.54 2.69
C THR A 63 18.10 9.11 3.06
N ARG A 64 17.58 8.12 2.36
CA ARG A 64 17.70 6.68 2.69
C ARG A 64 17.55 6.42 4.20
N ASP A 65 16.58 7.11 4.80
CA ASP A 65 16.38 7.12 6.23
C ASP A 65 15.77 5.79 6.70
N LYS A 66 16.47 5.11 7.60
CA LYS A 66 16.01 3.85 8.21
C LYS A 66 14.74 3.98 9.05
N TYR A 67 14.31 5.19 9.38
CA TYR A 67 13.07 5.46 10.11
C TYR A 67 11.86 5.70 9.19
N SER A 68 12.06 5.73 7.89
CA SER A 68 11.01 5.88 6.90
C SER A 68 10.15 4.60 6.76
N SER A 69 8.95 4.76 6.25
CA SER A 69 8.02 3.65 5.94
C SER A 69 8.57 2.69 4.86
N PHE A 70 9.45 3.21 3.99
CA PHE A 70 10.28 2.40 3.09
C PHE A 70 11.74 2.74 3.31
N TYR A 71 12.57 1.72 3.35
CA TYR A 71 14.01 1.89 3.43
C TYR A 71 14.68 1.17 2.26
N ILE A 72 15.31 1.94 1.39
CA ILE A 72 16.03 1.43 0.22
C ILE A 72 17.44 1.03 0.68
N LYS A 73 17.70 -0.28 0.70
CA LYS A 73 19.01 -0.87 1.03
C LYS A 73 19.78 -1.23 -0.24
N ASN A 74 21.06 -1.58 -0.10
CA ASN A 74 21.90 -1.90 -1.25
C ASN A 74 21.40 -3.07 -2.12
N ASN A 75 20.62 -3.99 -1.57
CA ASN A 75 20.15 -5.21 -2.25
C ASN A 75 18.64 -5.44 -2.17
N ARG A 76 17.88 -4.54 -1.56
CA ARG A 76 16.42 -4.71 -1.38
C ARG A 76 15.73 -3.42 -0.95
N VAL A 77 14.42 -3.40 -1.10
CA VAL A 77 13.52 -2.44 -0.47
C VAL A 77 12.91 -3.08 0.77
N GLU A 78 12.96 -2.40 1.90
CA GLU A 78 12.33 -2.81 3.15
C GLU A 78 11.07 -1.99 3.40
N LEU A 79 9.90 -2.62 3.30
CA LEU A 79 8.62 -2.02 3.70
C LEU A 79 8.43 -2.18 5.20
N ARG A 80 8.34 -1.09 5.93
CA ARG A 80 8.31 -1.02 7.39
C ARG A 80 6.93 -0.74 7.99
N LEU A 81 5.94 -0.48 7.14
CA LEU A 81 4.56 -0.16 7.54
C LEU A 81 3.81 -1.31 8.22
N PRO A 82 3.91 -2.57 7.78
CA PRO A 82 3.10 -3.61 8.38
C PRO A 82 3.42 -3.82 9.86
N PRO A 83 2.43 -4.04 10.73
CA PRO A 83 2.66 -4.48 12.12
C PRO A 83 3.20 -5.91 12.14
N ALA A 84 3.58 -6.41 13.31
CA ALA A 84 3.97 -7.82 13.49
C ALA A 84 2.91 -8.78 12.94
N VAL A 85 3.36 -9.91 12.41
CA VAL A 85 2.46 -10.93 11.84
C VAL A 85 1.76 -11.68 12.99
N LYS A 86 0.43 -11.64 13.02
CA LYS A 86 -0.38 -12.29 14.07
C LYS A 86 -0.84 -13.71 13.70
N SER A 87 -0.80 -14.08 12.43
CA SER A 87 -1.26 -15.39 11.95
C SER A 87 -0.69 -15.72 10.58
N VAL A 88 -0.68 -17.02 10.25
CA VAL A 88 -0.32 -17.50 8.90
C VAL A 88 -1.23 -16.89 7.84
N ARG A 89 -2.54 -16.76 8.09
CA ARG A 89 -3.48 -16.11 7.17
C ARG A 89 -3.07 -14.67 6.86
N ASN A 90 -2.65 -13.92 7.88
CA ASN A 90 -2.19 -12.54 7.71
C ASN A 90 -0.88 -12.49 6.90
N LEU A 91 0.04 -13.43 7.13
CA LEU A 91 1.29 -13.55 6.36
C LEU A 91 1.00 -13.83 4.88
N LEU A 92 0.14 -14.80 4.59
CA LEU A 92 -0.23 -15.17 3.22
C LEU A 92 -0.93 -14.03 2.52
N TRP A 93 -1.83 -13.32 3.19
CA TRP A 93 -2.49 -12.14 2.64
C TRP A 93 -1.48 -11.06 2.24
N ARG A 94 -0.50 -10.76 3.10
CA ARG A 94 0.56 -9.78 2.80
C ARG A 94 1.43 -10.21 1.62
N ARG A 95 1.81 -11.50 1.56
CA ARG A 95 2.54 -12.07 0.43
C ARG A 95 1.78 -11.85 -0.88
N ASP A 96 0.49 -12.13 -0.88
CA ASP A 96 -0.33 -12.03 -2.08
C ASP A 96 -0.56 -10.58 -2.49
N LEU A 97 -0.67 -9.64 -1.52
CA LEU A 97 -0.63 -8.21 -1.81
C LEU A 97 0.68 -7.80 -2.51
N MET A 98 1.83 -8.25 -1.98
CA MET A 98 3.12 -7.96 -2.63
C MET A 98 3.20 -8.56 -4.04
N ARG A 99 2.64 -9.74 -4.27
CA ARG A 99 2.56 -10.32 -5.63
C ARG A 99 1.71 -9.46 -6.57
N ILE A 100 0.59 -8.93 -6.11
CA ILE A 100 -0.24 -8.03 -6.91
C ILE A 100 0.54 -6.76 -7.25
N ILE A 101 1.23 -6.16 -6.29
CA ILE A 101 2.09 -4.99 -6.50
C ILE A 101 3.18 -5.30 -7.53
N MET A 102 3.89 -6.41 -7.36
CA MET A 102 4.98 -6.81 -8.27
C MET A 102 4.50 -7.15 -9.69
N THR A 103 3.30 -7.71 -9.83
CA THR A 103 2.70 -7.96 -11.16
C THR A 103 2.31 -6.67 -11.87
N ASN A 104 2.04 -5.60 -11.12
CA ASN A 104 1.66 -4.28 -11.62
C ASN A 104 2.75 -3.23 -11.31
N ILE A 105 4.01 -3.66 -11.24
CA ILE A 105 5.14 -2.73 -11.07
C ILE A 105 5.11 -1.71 -12.20
N ASN A 106 5.42 -0.47 -11.91
CA ASN A 106 5.29 0.71 -12.79
C ASN A 106 3.84 1.20 -13.03
N ALA A 107 2.82 0.62 -12.37
CA ALA A 107 1.49 1.21 -12.40
C ALA A 107 1.53 2.63 -11.80
N SER A 108 0.90 3.59 -12.49
CA SER A 108 0.71 4.93 -11.96
C SER A 108 -0.28 4.93 -10.79
N GLU A 109 -0.32 6.00 -10.01
CA GLU A 109 -1.34 6.15 -8.95
C GLU A 109 -2.77 6.11 -9.50
N ILE A 110 -2.99 6.65 -10.71
CA ILE A 110 -4.29 6.59 -11.40
C ILE A 110 -4.65 5.14 -11.72
N ASP A 111 -3.69 4.33 -12.19
CA ASP A 111 -3.94 2.93 -12.48
C ASP A 111 -4.22 2.13 -11.21
N VAL A 112 -3.50 2.41 -10.12
CA VAL A 112 -3.77 1.80 -8.82
C VAL A 112 -5.15 2.21 -8.32
N LEU A 113 -5.54 3.48 -8.45
CA LEU A 113 -6.88 3.95 -8.08
C LEU A 113 -7.96 3.21 -8.90
N LYS A 114 -7.79 3.09 -10.22
CA LYS A 114 -8.70 2.29 -11.06
C LYS A 114 -8.81 0.84 -10.58
N MET A 115 -7.69 0.23 -10.18
CA MET A 115 -7.69 -1.13 -9.64
C MET A 115 -8.44 -1.24 -8.31
N ILE A 116 -8.35 -0.22 -7.44
CA ILE A 116 -9.03 -0.25 -6.13
C ILE A 116 -10.55 -0.08 -6.28
N VAL A 117 -11.02 0.70 -7.26
CA VAL A 117 -12.46 0.94 -7.46
C VAL A 117 -13.12 -0.13 -8.31
N ASN A 118 -12.38 -0.81 -9.17
CA ASN A 118 -12.92 -1.85 -10.03
C ASN A 118 -13.14 -3.16 -9.25
N GLN A 119 -14.38 -3.49 -8.95
CA GLN A 119 -14.78 -4.69 -8.20
C GLN A 119 -14.32 -6.01 -8.86
N LYS A 120 -14.08 -6.02 -10.17
CA LYS A 120 -13.57 -7.20 -10.90
C LYS A 120 -12.06 -7.35 -10.78
N SER A 121 -11.34 -6.32 -10.36
CA SER A 121 -9.87 -6.35 -10.26
C SER A 121 -9.38 -7.31 -9.18
N LYS A 122 -8.17 -7.85 -9.39
CA LYS A 122 -7.50 -8.69 -8.38
C LYS A 122 -7.20 -7.90 -7.10
N LEU A 123 -6.83 -6.62 -7.22
CA LEU A 123 -6.51 -5.78 -6.07
C LEU A 123 -7.75 -5.52 -5.22
N TYR A 124 -8.87 -5.11 -5.82
CA TYR A 124 -10.14 -4.92 -5.09
C TYR A 124 -10.54 -6.20 -4.34
N LYS A 125 -10.60 -7.32 -5.05
CA LYS A 125 -10.97 -8.63 -4.46
C LYS A 125 -10.03 -9.00 -3.30
N HIS A 126 -8.75 -8.71 -3.42
CA HIS A 126 -7.76 -8.98 -2.38
C HIS A 126 -7.98 -8.09 -1.13
N LEU A 127 -8.28 -6.81 -1.33
CA LEU A 127 -8.63 -5.90 -0.22
C LEU A 127 -9.90 -6.36 0.49
N ARG A 128 -10.91 -6.83 -0.25
CA ARG A 128 -12.19 -7.34 0.29
C ARG A 128 -12.05 -8.60 1.16
N VAL A 129 -10.91 -9.27 1.16
CA VAL A 129 -10.64 -10.41 2.08
C VAL A 129 -10.56 -9.97 3.54
N ILE A 130 -10.11 -8.72 3.80
CA ILE A 130 -9.91 -8.20 5.17
C ILE A 130 -10.69 -6.92 5.46
N TYR A 131 -11.14 -6.19 4.43
CA TYR A 131 -11.89 -4.95 4.57
C TYR A 131 -13.34 -5.14 4.10
N THR A 132 -14.28 -4.54 4.80
CA THR A 132 -15.66 -4.34 4.33
C THR A 132 -15.68 -3.38 3.14
N GLN A 133 -16.83 -3.28 2.45
CA GLN A 133 -16.97 -2.34 1.34
C GLN A 133 -16.77 -0.88 1.79
N SER A 134 -17.36 -0.51 2.92
CA SER A 134 -17.20 0.84 3.50
C SER A 134 -15.75 1.14 3.88
N GLU A 135 -15.03 0.16 4.41
CA GLU A 135 -13.60 0.33 4.70
C GLU A 135 -12.76 0.49 3.44
N VAL A 136 -13.07 -0.24 2.34
CA VAL A 136 -12.39 -0.01 1.06
C VAL A 136 -12.67 1.39 0.53
N LEU A 137 -13.90 1.91 0.62
CA LEU A 137 -14.22 3.29 0.25
C LEU A 137 -13.42 4.29 1.08
N SER A 138 -13.34 4.10 2.39
CA SER A 138 -12.47 4.92 3.26
C SER A 138 -10.99 4.85 2.84
N LYS A 139 -10.49 3.68 2.40
CA LYS A 139 -9.13 3.56 1.88
C LYS A 139 -8.92 4.32 0.58
N ILE A 140 -9.94 4.40 -0.28
CA ILE A 140 -9.90 5.22 -1.51
C ILE A 140 -9.78 6.70 -1.18
N GLU A 141 -10.58 7.21 -0.25
CA GLU A 141 -10.52 8.61 0.19
C GLU A 141 -9.13 8.95 0.77
N LYS A 142 -8.61 8.08 1.63
CA LYS A 142 -7.27 8.22 2.19
C LYS A 142 -6.16 8.07 1.14
N PHE A 143 -6.33 7.19 0.16
CA PHE A 143 -5.40 7.07 -0.97
C PHE A 143 -5.23 8.40 -1.68
N ILE A 144 -6.32 9.09 -1.98
CA ILE A 144 -6.31 10.39 -2.66
C ILE A 144 -5.60 11.45 -1.80
N MET A 145 -5.88 11.47 -0.51
CA MET A 145 -5.22 12.36 0.45
C MET A 145 -3.70 12.10 0.51
N TYR A 146 -3.29 10.84 0.62
CA TYR A 146 -1.89 10.47 0.68
C TYR A 146 -1.15 10.62 -0.64
N SER A 147 -1.82 10.45 -1.78
CA SER A 147 -1.26 10.72 -3.09
C SER A 147 -0.87 12.19 -3.24
N LYS A 148 -1.76 13.10 -2.81
CA LYS A 148 -1.46 14.54 -2.76
C LYS A 148 -0.25 14.85 -1.88
N MET A 149 -0.18 14.25 -0.69
CA MET A 149 0.93 14.44 0.24
C MET A 149 2.24 13.89 -0.35
N TYR A 150 2.19 12.69 -0.95
CA TYR A 150 3.36 11.97 -1.45
C TYR A 150 4.03 12.66 -2.63
N ASN A 151 3.25 13.16 -3.60
CA ASN A 151 3.78 13.74 -4.84
C ASN A 151 3.70 15.26 -4.94
N ASN A 152 3.09 15.96 -4.00
CA ASN A 152 2.68 17.37 -4.15
C ASN A 152 1.76 17.63 -5.37
N LYS A 153 1.10 16.59 -5.91
CA LYS A 153 0.17 16.70 -7.04
C LYS A 153 -1.25 16.50 -6.57
N VAL A 154 -2.15 17.33 -7.06
CA VAL A 154 -3.59 17.12 -6.90
C VAL A 154 -4.00 16.12 -7.96
N ILE A 155 -4.46 14.92 -7.56
CA ILE A 155 -5.25 14.07 -8.46
C ILE A 155 -6.57 14.80 -8.66
N GLU A 156 -6.84 15.25 -9.87
CA GLU A 156 -8.00 16.09 -10.14
C GLU A 156 -9.31 15.41 -9.70
N PRO A 157 -10.22 16.17 -9.05
CA PRO A 157 -11.50 15.63 -8.56
C PRO A 157 -12.41 15.04 -9.67
N ILE A 158 -12.15 15.39 -10.93
CA ILE A 158 -12.93 14.95 -12.10
C ILE A 158 -12.93 13.43 -12.25
N CYS A 159 -11.80 12.75 -11.99
CA CYS A 159 -11.74 11.29 -12.01
C CYS A 159 -12.61 10.63 -10.93
N ILE A 160 -12.83 11.30 -9.81
CA ILE A 160 -13.55 10.72 -8.65
C ILE A 160 -15.06 10.71 -8.90
N LYS A 161 -15.61 11.72 -9.58
CA LYS A 161 -17.06 11.77 -9.90
C LYS A 161 -17.45 10.64 -10.85
N HIS A 162 -16.68 10.38 -11.89
CA HIS A 162 -16.96 9.27 -12.82
C HIS A 162 -16.83 7.90 -12.14
N ILE A 163 -15.83 7.73 -11.28
CA ILE A 163 -15.58 6.48 -10.55
C ILE A 163 -16.72 6.19 -9.55
N LYS A 164 -17.27 7.23 -8.88
CA LYS A 164 -18.40 7.05 -7.96
C LYS A 164 -19.72 6.73 -8.69
N CYS A 165 -19.93 7.25 -9.90
CA CYS A 165 -21.14 6.98 -10.69
C CYS A 165 -21.20 5.55 -11.23
N ASP A 166 -20.08 5.02 -11.74
CA ASP A 166 -20.03 3.68 -12.33
C ASP A 166 -20.13 2.54 -11.28
N GLY A 167 -19.74 2.82 -10.03
CA GLY A 167 -19.75 1.82 -8.95
C GLY A 167 -21.00 1.79 -8.08
N LEU A 168 -21.86 2.83 -8.14
CA LEU A 168 -23.05 2.96 -7.30
C LEU A 168 -24.36 2.53 -7.99
N HIS A 169 -24.39 2.50 -9.31
CA HIS A 169 -25.62 2.12 -10.04
C HIS A 169 -25.95 0.63 -10.01
N ASP A 170 -24.95 -0.24 -9.78
CA ASP A 170 -25.18 -1.70 -9.72
C ASP A 170 -25.68 -2.18 -8.34
N SER A 171 -25.72 -1.31 -7.32
CA SER A 171 -26.08 -1.71 -5.95
C SER A 171 -27.54 -1.35 -5.56
N ILE A 172 -28.30 -0.67 -6.41
CA ILE A 172 -29.66 -0.20 -6.08
C ILE A 172 -30.74 -1.10 -6.73
N ASN A 173 -30.36 -2.01 -7.62
CA ASN A 173 -31.28 -2.89 -8.35
C ASN A 173 -31.09 -4.40 -8.06
N GLN A 174 -30.68 -4.75 -6.82
CA GLN A 174 -30.74 -6.14 -6.33
C GLN A 174 -31.43 -6.20 -4.98
#